data_db8e8c46cf213ea0d23ad06e99526f9f
#
_entry.id   db8e8c46cf213ea0d23ad06e99526f9f
#
_cell.length_a   1.000
_cell.length_b   1.000
_cell.length_c   1.000
_cell.angle_alpha   90.00
_cell.angle_beta   90.00
_cell.angle_gamma   90.00
#
_symmetry.space_group_name_H-M   'P 1'
#
loop_
_entity.id
_entity.type
_entity.pdbx_description
1 polymer ?
#
loop_
_entity_poly.entity_id
_entity_poly.type
_entity_poly.pdbx_seq_one_letter_code
_entity_poly.pdbx_strand_id
1 'polypeptide(L)'
;HRTDGQAVSLVERQVKVLRANQAETRQRLAELIRNARDNEVLVGHVQRLALRLIAAGSDATAGGPPDLEQLALLVEASMREDFSVSPARLLAPAAVPESLRSTLLASGSPHCGRLREEDLRALFGEAAEGIASVALVPLGAGAVKGLLVLGSTDTAHFHPGMATDFLTRIAELIATALGAEAVAPATPT
;
A
#
# COMPACT_ATOMS: atom_id res chain seq x y z
N HIS A 1 -43.41 -15.24 -47.24
CA HIS A 1 -43.70 -14.20 -46.21
C HIS A 1 -43.22 -14.53 -44.77
N ARG A 2 -42.44 -15.62 -44.56
CA ARG A 2 -41.93 -16.00 -43.21
C ARG A 2 -40.48 -15.62 -42.95
N THR A 3 -39.75 -15.19 -43.93
CA THR A 3 -38.31 -14.90 -43.88
C THR A 3 -38.02 -13.49 -43.33
N ASP A 4 -38.86 -12.50 -43.58
CA ASP A 4 -38.66 -11.11 -43.17
C ASP A 4 -38.71 -10.89 -41.65
N GLY A 5 -39.67 -11.57 -40.99
CA GLY A 5 -39.81 -11.45 -39.53
C GLY A 5 -38.64 -12.07 -38.74
N GLN A 6 -38.02 -13.13 -39.26
CA GLN A 6 -36.86 -13.77 -38.62
C GLN A 6 -35.58 -12.94 -38.81
N ALA A 7 -35.42 -12.31 -39.99
CA ALA A 7 -34.27 -11.44 -40.25
C ALA A 7 -34.28 -10.16 -39.36
N VAL A 8 -35.45 -9.54 -39.19
CA VAL A 8 -35.64 -8.39 -38.32
C VAL A 8 -35.31 -8.77 -36.85
N SER A 9 -35.77 -9.93 -36.38
CA SER A 9 -35.50 -10.43 -35.02
C SER A 9 -34.00 -10.71 -34.78
N LEU A 10 -33.27 -11.19 -35.81
CA LEU A 10 -31.80 -11.41 -35.72
C LEU A 10 -31.03 -10.09 -35.63
N VAL A 11 -31.40 -9.10 -36.43
CA VAL A 11 -30.78 -7.77 -36.39
C VAL A 11 -31.05 -7.07 -35.05
N GLU A 12 -32.27 -7.13 -34.55
CA GLU A 12 -32.60 -6.56 -33.24
C GLU A 12 -31.79 -7.22 -32.11
N ARG A 13 -31.63 -8.56 -32.17
CA ARG A 13 -30.80 -9.29 -31.20
C ARG A 13 -29.34 -8.90 -31.29
N GLN A 14 -28.79 -8.75 -32.50
CA GLN A 14 -27.41 -8.29 -32.70
C GLN A 14 -27.22 -6.86 -32.17
N VAL A 15 -28.14 -5.95 -32.45
CA VAL A 15 -28.10 -4.57 -31.94
C VAL A 15 -28.14 -4.56 -30.41
N LYS A 16 -28.96 -5.40 -29.79
CA LYS A 16 -29.04 -5.52 -28.33
C LYS A 16 -27.71 -6.02 -27.74
N VAL A 17 -27.09 -7.04 -28.34
CA VAL A 17 -25.79 -7.56 -27.92
C VAL A 17 -24.70 -6.51 -28.10
N LEU A 18 -24.66 -5.81 -29.23
CA LEU A 18 -23.68 -4.76 -29.49
C LEU A 18 -23.80 -3.59 -28.49
N ARG A 19 -25.03 -3.18 -28.16
CA ARG A 19 -25.28 -2.16 -27.16
C ARG A 19 -24.84 -2.60 -25.76
N ALA A 20 -25.09 -3.86 -25.39
CA ALA A 20 -24.65 -4.42 -24.13
C ALA A 20 -23.10 -4.43 -24.03
N ASN A 21 -22.42 -4.94 -25.07
CA ASN A 21 -20.96 -4.95 -25.14
C ASN A 21 -20.37 -3.52 -25.11
N GLN A 22 -21.01 -2.56 -25.78
CA GLN A 22 -20.60 -1.18 -25.77
C GLN A 22 -20.75 -0.55 -24.36
N ALA A 23 -21.84 -0.86 -23.67
CA ALA A 23 -22.04 -0.39 -22.30
C ALA A 23 -20.99 -0.97 -21.35
N GLU A 24 -20.73 -2.26 -21.45
CA GLU A 24 -19.68 -2.95 -20.68
C GLU A 24 -18.29 -2.35 -20.93
N THR A 25 -17.93 -2.13 -22.20
CA THR A 25 -16.65 -1.53 -22.58
C THR A 25 -16.50 -0.11 -22.01
N ARG A 26 -17.57 0.68 -22.06
CA ARG A 26 -17.57 2.04 -21.47
C ARG A 26 -17.40 1.99 -19.94
N GLN A 27 -18.03 1.03 -19.29
CA GLN A 27 -17.88 0.85 -17.84
C GLN A 27 -16.43 0.47 -17.49
N ARG A 28 -15.85 -0.50 -18.20
CA ARG A 28 -14.44 -0.89 -18.01
C ARG A 28 -13.46 0.26 -18.24
N LEU A 29 -13.69 1.07 -19.29
CA LEU A 29 -12.90 2.26 -19.54
C LEU A 29 -13.02 3.29 -18.41
N ALA A 30 -14.22 3.52 -17.89
CA ALA A 30 -14.42 4.42 -16.76
C ALA A 30 -13.71 3.94 -15.49
N GLU A 31 -13.68 2.63 -15.24
CA GLU A 31 -12.93 2.02 -14.13
C GLU A 31 -11.42 2.18 -14.32
N LEU A 32 -10.91 1.93 -15.51
CA LEU A 32 -9.48 2.12 -15.83
C LEU A 32 -9.05 3.58 -15.64
N ILE A 33 -9.88 4.54 -16.08
CA ILE A 33 -9.57 5.97 -15.92
C ILE A 33 -9.56 6.36 -14.42
N ARG A 34 -10.50 5.82 -13.62
CA ARG A 34 -10.48 6.05 -12.17
C ARG A 34 -9.20 5.49 -11.54
N ASN A 35 -8.89 4.23 -11.82
CA ASN A 35 -7.69 3.58 -11.30
C ASN A 35 -6.40 4.32 -11.70
N ALA A 36 -6.34 4.83 -12.95
CA ALA A 36 -5.20 5.62 -13.41
C ALA A 36 -5.05 6.94 -12.62
N ARG A 37 -6.16 7.64 -12.36
CA ARG A 37 -6.16 8.87 -11.55
C ARG A 37 -5.76 8.61 -10.10
N ASP A 38 -6.29 7.55 -9.50
CA ASP A 38 -5.97 7.16 -8.13
C ASP A 38 -4.46 6.82 -8.02
N ASN A 39 -3.91 6.11 -9.00
CA ASN A 39 -2.48 5.85 -9.08
C ASN A 39 -1.64 7.13 -9.23
N GLU A 40 -2.08 8.09 -10.04
CA GLU A 40 -1.38 9.37 -10.20
C GLU A 40 -1.33 10.15 -8.89
N VAL A 41 -2.42 10.18 -8.14
CA VAL A 41 -2.49 10.79 -6.81
C VAL A 41 -1.50 10.10 -5.86
N LEU A 42 -1.50 8.77 -5.83
CA LEU A 42 -0.59 7.99 -4.99
C LEU A 42 0.88 8.25 -5.34
N VAL A 43 1.23 8.34 -6.62
CA VAL A 43 2.59 8.70 -7.06
C VAL A 43 2.98 10.09 -6.53
N GLY A 44 2.07 11.06 -6.58
CA GLY A 44 2.28 12.39 -6.01
C GLY A 44 2.52 12.36 -4.49
N HIS A 45 1.82 11.48 -3.76
CA HIS A 45 2.02 11.31 -2.31
C HIS A 45 3.40 10.71 -2.01
N VAL A 46 3.83 9.69 -2.78
CA VAL A 46 5.19 9.12 -2.63
C VAL A 46 6.27 10.14 -2.91
N GLN A 47 6.10 10.97 -3.93
CA GLN A 47 7.05 12.04 -4.24
C GLN A 47 7.16 13.06 -3.09
N ARG A 48 6.03 13.45 -2.49
CA ARG A 48 6.05 14.34 -1.32
C ARG A 48 6.76 13.71 -0.12
N LEU A 49 6.48 12.43 0.16
CA LEU A 49 7.19 11.70 1.20
C LEU A 49 8.70 11.67 0.93
N ALA A 50 9.12 11.36 -0.29
CA ALA A 50 10.53 11.35 -0.67
C ALA A 50 11.21 12.72 -0.42
N LEU A 51 10.55 13.81 -0.81
CA LEU A 51 11.07 15.16 -0.58
C LEU A 51 11.18 15.50 0.91
N ARG A 52 10.20 15.10 1.73
CA ARG A 52 10.25 15.29 3.18
C ARG A 52 11.39 14.49 3.82
N LEU A 53 11.62 13.25 3.36
CA LEU A 53 12.72 12.40 3.83
C LEU A 53 14.09 12.97 3.46
N ILE A 54 14.24 13.50 2.24
CA ILE A 54 15.47 14.17 1.79
C ILE A 54 15.73 15.43 2.62
N ALA A 55 14.71 16.26 2.86
CA ALA A 55 14.84 17.45 3.68
C ALA A 55 15.28 17.11 5.12
N ALA A 56 14.65 16.11 5.74
CA ALA A 56 15.02 15.64 7.08
C ALA A 56 16.46 15.11 7.15
N GLY A 57 16.94 14.42 6.10
CA GLY A 57 18.33 13.98 6.01
C GLY A 57 19.32 15.14 5.81
N SER A 58 18.91 16.23 5.18
CA SER A 58 19.74 17.41 4.95
C SER A 58 19.88 18.30 6.20
N ASP A 59 18.87 18.30 7.05
CA ASP A 59 18.86 19.07 8.31
C ASP A 59 19.63 18.38 9.46
N ALA A 60 20.09 17.14 9.24
CA ALA A 60 20.93 16.42 10.19
C ALA A 60 22.29 17.11 10.30
N THR A 61 22.41 18.06 11.21
CA THR A 61 23.60 18.93 11.47
C THR A 61 24.86 18.17 11.90
N ALA A 62 24.80 16.85 12.03
CA ALA A 62 25.89 15.98 12.46
C ALA A 62 26.40 15.00 11.39
N GLY A 63 25.90 15.07 10.13
CA GLY A 63 26.38 14.21 9.03
C GLY A 63 26.05 12.71 9.17
N GLY A 64 25.09 12.37 10.03
CA GLY A 64 24.59 11.00 10.21
C GLY A 64 23.15 10.83 9.66
N PRO A 65 22.68 9.59 9.50
CA PRO A 65 21.29 9.34 9.16
C PRO A 65 20.38 9.94 10.24
N PRO A 66 19.16 10.40 9.86
CA PRO A 66 18.20 10.94 10.83
C PRO A 66 17.89 9.90 11.90
N ASP A 67 17.65 10.35 13.13
CA ASP A 67 17.25 9.47 14.22
C ASP A 67 15.91 8.80 13.89
N LEU A 68 15.81 7.50 14.21
CA LEU A 68 14.63 6.71 13.95
C LEU A 68 13.35 7.36 14.52
N GLU A 69 13.45 8.02 15.67
CA GLU A 69 12.32 8.68 16.32
C GLU A 69 11.83 9.89 15.50
N GLN A 70 12.73 10.72 15.00
CA GLN A 70 12.39 11.84 14.12
C GLN A 70 11.78 11.35 12.82
N LEU A 71 12.36 10.30 12.25
CA LEU A 71 11.86 9.70 11.03
C LEU A 71 10.47 9.08 11.23
N ALA A 72 10.23 8.44 12.38
CA ALA A 72 8.93 7.89 12.74
C ALA A 72 7.85 8.97 12.75
N LEU A 73 8.09 10.08 13.44
CA LEU A 73 7.15 11.20 13.48
C LEU A 73 6.83 11.76 12.09
N LEU A 74 7.84 11.92 11.24
CA LEU A 74 7.66 12.40 9.86
C LEU A 74 6.84 11.43 9.02
N VAL A 75 7.18 10.13 9.06
CA VAL A 75 6.49 9.10 8.29
C VAL A 75 5.05 8.94 8.77
N GLU A 76 4.80 8.87 10.08
CA GLU A 76 3.47 8.75 10.67
C GLU A 76 2.60 9.97 10.31
N ALA A 77 3.15 11.19 10.35
CA ALA A 77 2.47 12.39 9.91
C ALA A 77 2.12 12.33 8.40
N SER A 78 3.08 11.92 7.56
CA SER A 78 2.85 11.79 6.12
C SER A 78 1.80 10.72 5.79
N MET A 79 1.80 9.58 6.48
CA MET A 79 0.77 8.55 6.29
C MET A 79 -0.62 9.08 6.60
N ARG A 80 -0.76 9.87 7.65
CA ARG A 80 -2.04 10.47 8.03
C ARG A 80 -2.48 11.57 7.07
N GLU A 81 -1.57 12.49 6.71
CA GLU A 81 -1.90 13.70 5.94
C GLU A 81 -2.07 13.42 4.44
N ASP A 82 -1.12 12.70 3.85
CA ASP A 82 -1.08 12.47 2.41
C ASP A 82 -1.84 11.20 2.02
N PHE A 83 -1.70 10.10 2.78
CA PHE A 83 -2.28 8.82 2.43
C PHE A 83 -3.61 8.53 3.13
N SER A 84 -4.04 9.39 4.06
CA SER A 84 -5.27 9.20 4.85
C SER A 84 -5.28 7.87 5.62
N VAL A 85 -4.11 7.36 6.00
CA VAL A 85 -3.92 6.13 6.77
C VAL A 85 -3.63 6.47 8.22
N SER A 86 -4.49 6.03 9.12
CA SER A 86 -4.34 6.19 10.56
C SER A 86 -5.04 5.01 11.29
N PRO A 87 -4.36 4.38 12.27
CA PRO A 87 -3.02 4.68 12.76
C PRO A 87 -1.91 4.15 11.85
N ALA A 88 -0.77 4.84 11.86
CA ALA A 88 0.48 4.40 11.26
C ALA A 88 1.59 4.44 12.32
N ARG A 89 2.49 3.46 12.34
CA ARG A 89 3.61 3.38 13.28
C ARG A 89 4.88 2.92 12.55
N LEU A 90 5.98 3.58 12.84
CA LEU A 90 7.31 3.11 12.45
C LEU A 90 8.02 2.52 13.66
N LEU A 91 8.34 1.23 13.61
CA LEU A 91 8.88 0.48 14.74
C LEU A 91 10.33 0.06 14.48
N ALA A 92 11.16 0.17 15.53
CA ALA A 92 12.48 -0.45 15.54
C ALA A 92 12.36 -1.99 15.53
N PRO A 93 13.37 -2.73 15.03
CA PRO A 93 13.33 -4.19 15.00
C PRO A 93 13.05 -4.84 16.36
N ALA A 94 13.58 -4.23 17.44
CA ALA A 94 13.39 -4.72 18.81
C ALA A 94 11.94 -4.58 19.32
N ALA A 95 11.18 -3.64 18.75
CA ALA A 95 9.78 -3.40 19.14
C ALA A 95 8.78 -4.30 18.38
N VAL A 96 9.25 -5.07 17.40
CA VAL A 96 8.39 -5.97 16.63
C VAL A 96 8.13 -7.25 17.43
N PRO A 97 6.86 -7.66 17.63
CA PRO A 97 6.52 -8.91 18.31
C PRO A 97 7.18 -10.12 17.65
N GLU A 98 7.69 -11.06 18.46
CA GLU A 98 8.38 -12.25 17.96
C GLU A 98 7.49 -13.11 17.04
N SER A 99 6.19 -13.17 17.34
CA SER A 99 5.17 -13.84 16.53
C SER A 99 5.13 -13.38 15.08
N LEU A 100 5.39 -12.10 14.84
CA LEU A 100 5.37 -11.49 13.52
C LEU A 100 6.76 -11.47 12.87
N ARG A 101 7.82 -11.42 13.68
CA ARG A 101 9.20 -11.32 13.21
C ARG A 101 9.59 -12.47 12.30
N SER A 102 9.26 -13.69 12.66
CA SER A 102 9.58 -14.90 11.87
C SER A 102 8.90 -14.87 10.49
N THR A 103 7.63 -14.46 10.44
CA THR A 103 6.87 -14.37 9.18
C THR A 103 7.38 -13.24 8.29
N LEU A 104 7.70 -12.08 8.86
CA LEU A 104 8.18 -10.91 8.12
C LEU A 104 9.60 -11.11 7.60
N LEU A 105 10.49 -11.76 8.39
CA LEU A 105 11.84 -12.09 7.98
C LEU A 105 11.86 -13.12 6.85
N ALA A 106 10.94 -14.09 6.87
CA ALA A 106 10.87 -15.11 5.83
C ALA A 106 10.37 -14.56 4.49
N SER A 107 9.45 -13.59 4.50
CA SER A 107 8.85 -13.06 3.27
C SER A 107 9.64 -11.88 2.67
N GLY A 108 10.23 -11.02 3.50
CA GLY A 108 10.90 -9.78 3.06
C GLY A 108 9.99 -8.80 2.29
N SER A 109 8.71 -9.12 2.17
CA SER A 109 7.71 -8.40 1.38
C SER A 109 6.60 -7.86 2.26
N PRO A 110 5.92 -6.78 1.85
CA PRO A 110 4.75 -6.28 2.56
C PRO A 110 3.68 -7.36 2.71
N HIS A 111 3.09 -7.43 3.90
CA HIS A 111 2.01 -8.37 4.22
C HIS A 111 0.76 -7.59 4.59
N CYS A 112 -0.34 -7.84 3.88
CA CYS A 112 -1.64 -7.21 4.10
C CYS A 112 -2.66 -8.23 4.59
N GLY A 113 -3.51 -7.82 5.53
CA GLY A 113 -4.55 -8.71 6.05
C GLY A 113 -5.05 -8.32 7.43
N ARG A 114 -5.52 -9.33 8.16
CA ARG A 114 -5.96 -9.19 9.55
C ARG A 114 -4.93 -9.80 10.48
N LEU A 115 -4.71 -9.16 11.61
CA LEU A 115 -3.89 -9.69 12.69
C LEU A 115 -4.75 -10.15 13.86
N ARG A 116 -4.14 -10.94 14.74
CA ARG A 116 -4.73 -11.29 16.02
C ARG A 116 -4.78 -10.05 16.94
N GLU A 117 -5.75 -10.00 17.79
CA GLU A 117 -5.94 -8.88 18.71
C GLU A 117 -4.73 -8.61 19.60
N GLU A 118 -4.03 -9.68 20.02
CA GLU A 118 -2.78 -9.60 20.78
C GLU A 118 -1.68 -8.85 20.01
N ASP A 119 -1.50 -9.19 18.73
CA ASP A 119 -0.52 -8.56 17.85
C ASP A 119 -0.90 -7.10 17.56
N LEU A 120 -2.20 -6.82 17.35
CA LEU A 120 -2.70 -5.45 17.18
C LEU A 120 -2.41 -4.57 18.39
N ARG A 121 -2.69 -5.08 19.61
CA ARG A 121 -2.39 -4.36 20.85
C ARG A 121 -0.88 -4.14 21.05
N ALA A 122 -0.06 -5.14 20.70
CA ALA A 122 1.38 -5.00 20.78
C ALA A 122 1.95 -3.95 19.81
N LEU A 123 1.36 -3.82 18.60
CA LEU A 123 1.81 -2.88 17.57
C LEU A 123 1.27 -1.47 17.77
N PHE A 124 0.00 -1.32 18.15
CA PHE A 124 -0.70 -0.03 18.17
C PHE A 124 -1.08 0.46 19.56
N GLY A 125 -0.94 -0.39 20.60
CA GLY A 125 -1.36 -0.04 21.96
C GLY A 125 -2.86 0.25 22.03
N GLU A 126 -3.21 1.41 22.60
CA GLU A 126 -4.62 1.85 22.72
C GLU A 126 -5.29 2.13 21.37
N ALA A 127 -4.51 2.48 20.35
CA ALA A 127 -5.02 2.72 19.00
C ALA A 127 -5.39 1.41 18.25
N ALA A 128 -5.22 0.24 18.86
CA ALA A 128 -5.60 -1.05 18.27
C ALA A 128 -7.12 -1.22 18.12
N GLU A 129 -7.90 -0.51 18.94
CA GLU A 129 -9.36 -0.60 18.92
C GLU A 129 -9.94 -0.10 17.59
N GLY A 130 -10.77 -0.93 16.98
CA GLY A 130 -11.41 -0.60 15.68
C GLY A 130 -10.58 -0.88 14.44
N ILE A 131 -9.33 -1.33 14.55
CA ILE A 131 -8.53 -1.72 13.38
C ILE A 131 -9.09 -3.02 12.80
N ALA A 132 -9.52 -2.96 11.53
CA ALA A 132 -10.12 -4.08 10.83
C ALA A 132 -9.18 -4.71 9.79
N SER A 133 -8.20 -3.96 9.28
CA SER A 133 -7.15 -4.46 8.37
C SER A 133 -5.82 -3.75 8.62
N VAL A 134 -4.72 -4.43 8.32
CA VAL A 134 -3.36 -3.91 8.52
C VAL A 134 -2.47 -4.21 7.33
N ALA A 135 -1.46 -3.35 7.12
CA ALA A 135 -0.31 -3.65 6.30
C ALA A 135 0.96 -3.62 7.15
N LEU A 136 1.74 -4.69 7.09
CA LEU A 136 3.05 -4.83 7.69
C LEU A 136 4.09 -4.70 6.59
N VAL A 137 4.92 -3.68 6.67
CA VAL A 137 5.86 -3.31 5.62
C VAL A 137 7.28 -3.35 6.19
N PRO A 138 8.04 -4.46 5.97
CA PRO A 138 9.40 -4.58 6.47
C PRO A 138 10.33 -3.60 5.76
N LEU A 139 11.24 -2.98 6.52
CA LEU A 139 12.22 -2.02 6.02
C LEU A 139 13.61 -2.66 5.95
N GLY A 140 14.21 -2.64 4.78
CA GLY A 140 15.55 -3.16 4.51
C GLY A 140 15.55 -4.58 3.94
N ALA A 141 16.59 -4.87 3.12
CA ALA A 141 16.83 -6.19 2.54
C ALA A 141 17.69 -7.05 3.47
N GLY A 142 17.30 -8.29 3.68
CA GLY A 142 18.09 -9.29 4.43
C GLY A 142 17.97 -9.16 5.95
N ALA A 143 18.37 -8.06 6.56
CA ALA A 143 18.10 -7.76 7.96
C ALA A 143 17.00 -6.71 8.07
N VAL A 144 15.86 -7.04 8.68
CA VAL A 144 14.79 -6.06 8.92
C VAL A 144 15.32 -4.98 9.86
N LYS A 145 15.53 -3.77 9.33
CA LYS A 145 16.01 -2.61 10.08
C LYS A 145 14.87 -1.81 10.71
N GLY A 146 13.63 -2.19 10.45
CA GLY A 146 12.42 -1.59 10.99
C GLY A 146 11.17 -2.20 10.37
N LEU A 147 10.03 -1.80 10.90
CA LEU A 147 8.72 -2.20 10.41
C LEU A 147 7.82 -0.97 10.33
N LEU A 148 7.30 -0.66 9.16
CA LEU A 148 6.19 0.26 9.01
C LEU A 148 4.88 -0.52 9.15
N VAL A 149 4.05 -0.11 10.08
CA VAL A 149 2.75 -0.73 10.37
C VAL A 149 1.66 0.27 10.06
N LEU A 150 0.72 -0.11 9.21
CA LEU A 150 -0.41 0.70 8.79
C LEU A 150 -1.71 0.02 9.23
N GLY A 151 -2.59 0.76 9.90
CA GLY A 151 -3.90 0.27 10.31
C GLY A 151 -5.03 0.96 9.56
N SER A 152 -6.14 0.26 9.38
CA SER A 152 -7.36 0.82 8.83
C SER A 152 -8.59 0.22 9.51
N THR A 153 -9.63 1.03 9.69
CA THR A 153 -10.95 0.59 10.15
C THR A 153 -11.75 -0.09 9.06
N ASP A 154 -11.33 0.05 7.79
CA ASP A 154 -11.95 -0.63 6.65
C ASP A 154 -11.29 -1.99 6.41
N THR A 155 -12.08 -3.05 6.41
CA THR A 155 -11.62 -4.43 6.15
C THR A 155 -11.08 -4.64 4.73
N ALA A 156 -11.49 -3.81 3.79
CA ALA A 156 -11.11 -3.90 2.39
C ALA A 156 -9.86 -3.07 2.05
N HIS A 157 -9.42 -2.18 2.94
CA HIS A 157 -8.30 -1.29 2.67
C HIS A 157 -6.98 -2.05 2.46
N PHE A 158 -6.62 -2.93 3.41
CA PHE A 158 -5.42 -3.76 3.35
C PHE A 158 -5.81 -5.24 3.22
N HIS A 159 -6.41 -5.63 2.09
CA HIS A 159 -6.80 -7.04 1.86
C HIS A 159 -5.61 -7.86 1.32
N PRO A 160 -5.55 -9.17 1.56
CA PRO A 160 -4.42 -10.02 1.18
C PRO A 160 -4.12 -10.09 -0.32
N GLY A 161 -5.06 -9.71 -1.17
CA GLY A 161 -4.91 -9.71 -2.63
C GLY A 161 -4.59 -8.34 -3.23
N MET A 162 -4.30 -7.30 -2.41
CA MET A 162 -3.97 -5.99 -2.96
C MET A 162 -2.55 -5.96 -3.54
N ALA A 163 -2.34 -5.12 -4.55
CA ALA A 163 -1.01 -4.88 -5.08
C ALA A 163 -0.14 -4.17 -4.03
N THR A 164 1.01 -4.78 -3.70
CA THR A 164 1.92 -4.29 -2.65
C THR A 164 3.08 -3.45 -3.19
N ASP A 165 3.17 -3.26 -4.50
CA ASP A 165 4.24 -2.51 -5.17
C ASP A 165 4.43 -1.11 -4.60
N PHE A 166 3.31 -0.47 -4.27
CA PHE A 166 3.29 0.85 -3.68
C PHE A 166 3.85 0.87 -2.26
N LEU A 167 3.48 -0.12 -1.44
CA LEU A 167 4.00 -0.29 -0.08
C LEU A 167 5.51 -0.61 -0.10
N THR A 168 5.94 -1.42 -1.06
CA THR A 168 7.36 -1.72 -1.28
C THR A 168 8.13 -0.44 -1.61
N ARG A 169 7.60 0.41 -2.47
CA ARG A 169 8.24 1.68 -2.82
C ARG A 169 8.36 2.64 -1.64
N ILE A 170 7.33 2.71 -0.79
CA ILE A 170 7.40 3.47 0.48
C ILE A 170 8.49 2.88 1.39
N ALA A 171 8.54 1.54 1.52
CA ALA A 171 9.56 0.87 2.33
C ALA A 171 10.98 1.18 1.86
N GLU A 172 11.23 1.16 0.55
CA GLU A 172 12.53 1.49 -0.04
C GLU A 172 12.96 2.93 0.27
N LEU A 173 12.03 3.89 0.16
CA LEU A 173 12.30 5.29 0.50
C LEU A 173 12.67 5.47 1.96
N ILE A 174 11.88 4.89 2.86
CA ILE A 174 12.14 4.98 4.31
C ILE A 174 13.45 4.24 4.67
N ALA A 175 13.69 3.05 4.11
CA ALA A 175 14.90 2.29 4.31
C ALA A 175 16.15 3.06 3.85
N THR A 176 16.05 3.74 2.71
CA THR A 176 17.12 4.59 2.18
C THR A 176 17.42 5.77 3.12
N ALA A 177 16.38 6.42 3.64
CA ALA A 177 16.52 7.51 4.61
C ALA A 177 17.15 7.04 5.94
N LEU A 178 16.89 5.79 6.35
CA LEU A 178 17.53 5.15 7.51
C LEU A 178 18.99 4.72 7.25
N GLY A 179 19.53 4.94 6.04
CA GLY A 179 20.85 4.43 5.66
C GLY A 179 20.87 2.91 5.49
N ALA A 180 19.74 2.28 5.24
CA ALA A 180 19.61 0.87 4.92
C ALA A 180 19.80 0.64 3.41
N GLU A 181 20.52 -0.42 3.01
CA GLU A 181 20.59 -0.81 1.60
C GLU A 181 19.19 -1.09 1.05
N ALA A 182 18.89 -0.56 -0.14
CA ALA A 182 17.62 -0.77 -0.82
C ALA A 182 17.39 -2.25 -1.12
N VAL A 183 16.16 -2.70 -0.94
CA VAL A 183 15.72 -4.04 -1.36
C VAL A 183 15.83 -4.13 -2.88
N ALA A 184 16.65 -5.04 -3.39
CA ALA A 184 16.67 -5.33 -4.82
C ALA A 184 15.27 -5.85 -5.24
N PRO A 185 14.65 -5.31 -6.30
CA PRO A 185 13.36 -5.79 -6.76
C PRO A 185 13.47 -7.28 -7.12
N ALA A 186 12.56 -8.08 -6.61
CA ALA A 186 12.44 -9.48 -6.99
C ALA A 186 12.17 -9.54 -8.51
N THR A 187 13.11 -10.05 -9.27
CA THR A 187 12.95 -10.29 -10.71
C THR A 187 11.83 -11.31 -10.89
N PRO A 188 10.76 -11.01 -11.64
CA PRO A 188 9.77 -12.01 -11.99
C PRO A 188 10.42 -13.04 -12.92
N THR A 189 10.40 -14.31 -12.49
CA THR A 189 10.77 -15.47 -13.30
C THR A 189 9.60 -15.88 -14.18
#